data_55d213f040c22f54a8845743d64d50f4
#
_entry.id   55d213f040c22f54a8845743d64d50f4
#
_cell.length_a   1.000
_cell.length_b   1.000
_cell.length_c   1.000
_cell.angle_alpha   90.00
_cell.angle_beta   90.00
_cell.angle_gamma   90.00
#
_symmetry.space_group_name_H-M   'P 1'
#
loop_
_entity.id
_entity.type
_entity.pdbx_description
1 polymer ?
#
loop_
_entity_poly.entity_id
_entity_poly.type
_entity_poly.pdbx_seq_one_letter_code
_entity_poly.pdbx_strand_id
1 'polypeptide(L)'
;MILRSSPASPFVRKVRIAASVLGLADKIEVRETDLNDPADSIRAQNPLGKIPALMLDDGTVYYDSRVILEVLDHLAGGGRIIPREPTARFAALRLQALCDGILDASLLLVYEGRFRPADKHVQGWIDRQADKVARGLAALEAAQPALTPVPDVGQIALACVLGYRDLRFGGTWREGHPRLLAWHDKFASQVPAFAATKVAA
;
A
#
# COMPACT_ATOMS: atom_id res chain seq x y z
N MET A 1 -3.12 2.00 20.17
CA MET A 1 -3.80 1.62 18.88
C MET A 1 -3.37 0.24 18.44
N ILE A 2 -4.23 -0.53 17.71
CA ILE A 2 -3.91 -1.87 17.20
C ILE A 2 -4.13 -1.89 15.68
N LEU A 3 -3.11 -2.27 14.91
CA LEU A 3 -3.20 -2.44 13.46
C LEU A 3 -3.31 -3.93 13.13
N ARG A 4 -4.43 -4.35 12.55
CA ARG A 4 -4.64 -5.70 12.02
C ARG A 4 -3.82 -5.87 10.74
N SER A 5 -3.01 -6.92 10.66
CA SER A 5 -1.89 -6.99 9.74
C SER A 5 -1.69 -8.38 9.14
N SER A 6 -1.18 -8.42 7.91
CA SER A 6 -0.43 -9.56 7.37
C SER A 6 0.85 -9.02 6.74
N PRO A 7 2.00 -9.68 6.95
CA PRO A 7 3.30 -9.17 6.52
C PRO A 7 3.36 -8.86 5.01
N ALA A 8 2.75 -9.71 4.19
CA ALA A 8 2.80 -9.59 2.73
C ALA A 8 1.81 -8.55 2.15
N SER A 9 0.96 -7.92 2.98
CA SER A 9 -0.01 -6.95 2.48
C SER A 9 0.63 -5.61 2.14
N PRO A 10 0.54 -5.13 0.88
CA PRO A 10 1.07 -3.83 0.50
C PRO A 10 0.28 -2.68 1.14
N PHE A 11 -1.01 -2.87 1.41
CA PHE A 11 -1.86 -1.89 2.06
C PHE A 11 -1.54 -1.74 3.56
N VAL A 12 -1.19 -2.84 4.24
CA VAL A 12 -0.67 -2.78 5.62
C VAL A 12 0.70 -2.10 5.63
N ARG A 13 1.58 -2.45 4.68
CA ARG A 13 2.90 -1.82 4.56
C ARG A 13 2.78 -0.31 4.39
N LYS A 14 1.82 0.17 3.59
CA LYS A 14 1.51 1.58 3.42
C LYS A 14 1.20 2.27 4.75
N VAL A 15 0.36 1.67 5.59
CA VAL A 15 0.03 2.19 6.92
C VAL A 15 1.24 2.22 7.84
N ARG A 16 2.05 1.14 7.85
CA ARG A 16 3.26 1.07 8.69
C ARG A 16 4.31 2.11 8.32
N ILE A 17 4.53 2.34 7.03
CA ILE A 17 5.45 3.38 6.54
C ILE A 17 4.91 4.76 6.95
N ALA A 18 3.62 5.03 6.73
CA ALA A 18 3.00 6.29 7.12
C ALA A 18 3.10 6.55 8.63
N ALA A 19 2.81 5.55 9.45
CA ALA A 19 2.94 5.65 10.91
C ALA A 19 4.37 6.01 11.34
N SER A 20 5.38 5.40 10.71
CA SER A 20 6.79 5.71 10.99
C SER A 20 7.16 7.14 10.57
N VAL A 21 6.78 7.56 9.36
CA VAL A 21 7.01 8.92 8.85
C VAL A 21 6.36 9.99 9.76
N LEU A 22 5.22 9.65 10.35
CA LEU A 22 4.48 10.53 11.26
C LEU A 22 4.97 10.49 12.72
N GLY A 23 5.89 9.57 13.07
CA GLY A 23 6.36 9.39 14.45
C GLY A 23 5.33 8.70 15.36
N LEU A 24 4.45 7.89 14.78
CA LEU A 24 3.39 7.18 15.49
C LEU A 24 3.62 5.65 15.56
N ALA A 25 4.73 5.13 15.01
CA ALA A 25 4.98 3.69 14.93
C ALA A 25 4.94 3.01 16.31
N ASP A 26 5.57 3.61 17.31
CA ASP A 26 5.65 3.07 18.69
C ASP A 26 4.30 3.10 19.44
N LYS A 27 3.30 3.82 18.90
CA LYS A 27 1.94 3.89 19.46
C LYS A 27 1.01 2.84 18.86
N ILE A 28 1.50 2.02 17.93
CA ILE A 28 0.72 1.05 17.18
C ILE A 28 1.25 -0.36 17.42
N GLU A 29 0.48 -1.17 18.13
CA GLU A 29 0.67 -2.61 18.20
C GLU A 29 0.28 -3.22 16.84
N VAL A 30 1.22 -3.92 16.20
CA VAL A 30 0.93 -4.65 14.95
C VAL A 30 0.52 -6.07 15.31
N ARG A 31 -0.77 -6.40 15.06
CA ARG A 31 -1.34 -7.71 15.37
C ARG A 31 -1.59 -8.48 14.10
N GLU A 32 -0.99 -9.66 14.00
CA GLU A 32 -1.18 -10.56 12.87
C GLU A 32 -2.63 -11.04 12.79
N THR A 33 -3.11 -11.26 11.58
CA THR A 33 -4.49 -11.64 11.25
C THR A 33 -4.46 -12.81 10.28
N ASP A 34 -5.12 -13.91 10.66
CA ASP A 34 -5.37 -15.01 9.73
C ASP A 34 -6.71 -14.82 9.03
N LEU A 35 -6.65 -14.37 7.77
CA LEU A 35 -7.85 -14.17 6.94
C LEU A 35 -8.57 -15.47 6.59
N ASN A 36 -7.92 -16.63 6.74
CA ASN A 36 -8.51 -17.94 6.48
C ASN A 36 -9.19 -18.53 7.71
N ASP A 37 -8.83 -18.06 8.91
CA ASP A 37 -9.51 -18.51 10.14
C ASP A 37 -10.89 -17.81 10.27
N PRO A 38 -11.99 -18.57 10.23
CA PRO A 38 -13.32 -18.00 10.43
C PRO A 38 -13.53 -17.45 11.85
N ALA A 39 -12.73 -17.87 12.82
CA ALA A 39 -12.79 -17.41 14.21
C ALA A 39 -11.97 -16.13 14.45
N ASP A 40 -11.14 -15.70 13.50
CA ASP A 40 -10.39 -14.44 13.65
C ASP A 40 -11.36 -13.25 13.79
N SER A 41 -11.11 -12.44 14.82
CA SER A 41 -11.94 -11.28 15.16
C SER A 41 -11.98 -10.17 14.10
N ILE A 42 -11.18 -10.27 13.02
CA ILE A 42 -11.15 -9.27 11.95
C ILE A 42 -12.54 -8.99 11.36
N ARG A 43 -13.40 -10.03 11.23
CA ARG A 43 -14.74 -9.87 10.67
C ARG A 43 -15.70 -9.07 11.55
N ALA A 44 -15.47 -9.10 12.88
CA ALA A 44 -16.18 -8.25 13.82
C ALA A 44 -15.68 -6.80 13.80
N GLN A 45 -14.39 -6.58 13.48
CA GLN A 45 -13.74 -5.28 13.43
C GLN A 45 -13.93 -4.59 12.06
N ASN A 46 -13.85 -5.37 10.99
CA ASN A 46 -14.13 -4.92 9.62
C ASN A 46 -15.09 -5.90 8.95
N PRO A 47 -16.34 -5.52 8.68
CA PRO A 47 -17.35 -6.41 8.08
C PRO A 47 -16.93 -7.05 6.76
N LEU A 48 -15.96 -6.42 6.04
CA LEU A 48 -15.40 -6.97 4.81
C LEU A 48 -14.35 -8.06 5.06
N GLY A 49 -13.96 -8.30 6.32
CA GLY A 49 -12.90 -9.26 6.67
C GLY A 49 -11.56 -8.94 6.04
N LYS A 50 -11.26 -7.66 5.79
CA LYS A 50 -10.05 -7.21 5.11
C LYS A 50 -9.09 -6.47 6.04
N ILE A 51 -7.81 -6.59 5.75
CA ILE A 51 -6.73 -5.81 6.35
C ILE A 51 -6.21 -4.77 5.34
N PRO A 52 -5.67 -3.62 5.84
CA PRO A 52 -5.54 -3.21 7.22
C PRO A 52 -6.87 -2.76 7.85
N ALA A 53 -6.95 -2.93 9.16
CA ALA A 53 -7.92 -2.26 10.01
C ALA A 53 -7.16 -1.69 11.22
N LEU A 54 -7.41 -0.44 11.58
CA LEU A 54 -6.79 0.25 12.72
C LEU A 54 -7.84 0.47 13.80
N MET A 55 -7.61 -0.13 14.96
CA MET A 55 -8.44 0.07 16.15
C MET A 55 -7.78 1.09 17.08
N LEU A 56 -8.51 2.13 17.43
CA LEU A 56 -8.09 3.12 18.44
C LEU A 56 -8.33 2.58 19.86
N ASP A 57 -7.81 3.31 20.85
CA ASP A 57 -7.89 2.92 22.27
C ASP A 57 -9.33 3.03 22.82
N ASP A 58 -10.18 3.84 22.18
CA ASP A 58 -11.62 3.95 22.49
C ASP A 58 -12.49 2.85 21.82
N GLY A 59 -11.85 1.93 21.07
CA GLY A 59 -12.51 0.85 20.36
C GLY A 59 -13.01 1.22 18.96
N THR A 60 -12.89 2.47 18.51
CA THR A 60 -13.24 2.88 17.15
C THR A 60 -12.33 2.19 16.13
N VAL A 61 -12.89 1.63 15.06
CA VAL A 61 -12.15 0.94 14.02
C VAL A 61 -12.24 1.67 12.68
N TYR A 62 -11.09 1.92 12.07
CA TYR A 62 -10.98 2.53 10.75
C TYR A 62 -10.45 1.54 9.71
N TYR A 63 -11.01 1.57 8.52
CA TYR A 63 -10.64 0.88 7.28
C TYR A 63 -11.23 1.66 6.09
N ASP A 64 -10.66 1.61 4.85
CA ASP A 64 -9.45 0.90 4.46
C ASP A 64 -8.17 1.71 4.74
N SER A 65 -7.06 1.30 4.11
CA SER A 65 -5.77 1.97 4.28
C SER A 65 -5.80 3.47 3.98
N ARG A 66 -6.65 3.95 3.08
CA ARG A 66 -6.80 5.38 2.72
C ARG A 66 -7.33 6.17 3.89
N VAL A 67 -8.40 5.67 4.50
CA VAL A 67 -9.00 6.28 5.69
C VAL A 67 -8.03 6.23 6.86
N ILE A 68 -7.32 5.11 7.04
CA ILE A 68 -6.32 4.98 8.11
C ILE A 68 -5.21 6.03 7.97
N LEU A 69 -4.73 6.30 6.75
CA LEU A 69 -3.74 7.35 6.53
C LEU A 69 -4.25 8.76 6.86
N GLU A 70 -5.52 9.05 6.55
CA GLU A 70 -6.17 10.32 6.97
C GLU A 70 -6.21 10.44 8.51
N VAL A 71 -6.60 9.35 9.20
CA VAL A 71 -6.63 9.31 10.66
C VAL A 71 -5.24 9.50 11.27
N LEU A 72 -4.23 8.81 10.75
CA LEU A 72 -2.85 8.95 11.24
C LEU A 72 -2.30 10.35 11.00
N ASP A 73 -2.56 10.95 9.83
CA ASP A 73 -2.14 12.32 9.54
C ASP A 73 -2.82 13.30 10.50
N HIS A 74 -4.13 13.14 10.76
CA HIS A 74 -4.87 13.93 11.72
C HIS A 74 -4.28 13.81 13.13
N LEU A 75 -4.02 12.61 13.62
CA LEU A 75 -3.42 12.35 14.94
C LEU A 75 -2.00 12.92 15.08
N ALA A 76 -1.29 13.10 13.97
CA ALA A 76 0.02 13.74 13.91
C ALA A 76 -0.02 15.27 13.75
N GLY A 77 -1.20 15.89 13.85
CA GLY A 77 -1.42 17.33 13.71
C GLY A 77 -1.93 17.78 12.35
N GLY A 78 -2.05 16.86 11.40
CA GLY A 78 -2.62 17.07 10.06
C GLY A 78 -1.72 17.83 9.09
N GLY A 79 -1.83 17.52 7.81
CA GLY A 79 -1.10 18.22 6.75
C GLY A 79 0.36 17.79 6.59
N ARG A 80 0.77 16.66 7.18
CA ARG A 80 2.16 16.19 7.11
C ARG A 80 2.39 15.24 5.93
N ILE A 81 1.50 14.28 5.75
CA ILE A 81 1.53 13.33 4.60
C ILE A 81 0.35 13.56 3.66
N ILE A 82 -0.67 14.30 4.09
CA ILE A 82 -1.78 14.75 3.26
C ILE A 82 -1.76 16.28 3.24
N PRO A 83 -1.31 16.91 2.15
CA PRO A 83 -1.18 18.36 2.08
C PRO A 83 -2.50 19.08 2.39
N ARG A 84 -2.42 20.24 3.06
CA ARG A 84 -3.62 21.08 3.34
C ARG A 84 -4.02 21.92 2.14
N GLU A 85 -3.05 22.33 1.31
CA GLU A 85 -3.33 23.10 0.09
C GLU A 85 -4.11 22.20 -0.89
N PRO A 86 -5.26 22.65 -1.43
CA PRO A 86 -6.17 21.80 -2.20
C PRO A 86 -5.53 21.16 -3.44
N THR A 87 -4.74 21.92 -4.22
CA THR A 87 -4.11 21.40 -5.44
C THR A 87 -3.10 20.29 -5.12
N ALA A 88 -2.23 20.52 -4.13
CA ALA A 88 -1.26 19.54 -3.69
C ALA A 88 -1.96 18.31 -3.05
N ARG A 89 -3.02 18.54 -2.28
CA ARG A 89 -3.84 17.46 -1.70
C ARG A 89 -4.43 16.57 -2.79
N PHE A 90 -5.08 17.17 -3.80
CA PHE A 90 -5.69 16.38 -4.88
C PHE A 90 -4.64 15.66 -5.72
N ALA A 91 -3.45 16.25 -5.92
CA ALA A 91 -2.35 15.58 -6.61
C ALA A 91 -1.87 14.34 -5.83
N ALA A 92 -1.65 14.46 -4.52
CA ALA A 92 -1.25 13.35 -3.65
C ALA A 92 -2.31 12.24 -3.60
N LEU A 93 -3.58 12.59 -3.43
CA LEU A 93 -4.69 11.63 -3.40
C LEU A 93 -4.90 10.95 -4.76
N ARG A 94 -4.73 11.67 -5.87
CA ARG A 94 -4.81 11.07 -7.22
C ARG A 94 -3.67 10.08 -7.45
N LEU A 95 -2.45 10.40 -7.02
CA LEU A 95 -1.32 9.48 -7.10
C LEU A 95 -1.58 8.24 -6.24
N GLN A 96 -2.06 8.42 -5.01
CA GLN A 96 -2.47 7.32 -4.14
C GLN A 96 -3.53 6.43 -4.81
N ALA A 97 -4.57 7.02 -5.40
CA ALA A 97 -5.63 6.26 -6.06
C ALA A 97 -5.12 5.44 -7.25
N LEU A 98 -4.21 5.99 -8.07
CA LEU A 98 -3.55 5.25 -9.15
C LEU A 98 -2.75 4.08 -8.61
N CYS A 99 -1.93 4.31 -7.58
CA CYS A 99 -1.11 3.28 -6.95
C CYS A 99 -1.96 2.17 -6.30
N ASP A 100 -3.03 2.54 -5.59
CA ASP A 100 -3.95 1.58 -5.00
C ASP A 100 -4.64 0.74 -6.09
N GLY A 101 -5.04 1.34 -7.22
CA GLY A 101 -5.58 0.60 -8.36
C GLY A 101 -4.60 -0.38 -9.01
N ILE A 102 -3.30 -0.04 -9.06
CA ILE A 102 -2.24 -0.97 -9.50
C ILE A 102 -2.08 -2.12 -8.49
N LEU A 103 -2.13 -1.82 -7.18
CA LEU A 103 -2.07 -2.83 -6.13
C LEU A 103 -3.28 -3.77 -6.17
N ASP A 104 -4.49 -3.23 -6.35
CA ASP A 104 -5.72 -4.04 -6.49
C ASP A 104 -5.61 -5.01 -7.67
N ALA A 105 -5.18 -4.52 -8.85
CA ALA A 105 -4.98 -5.36 -10.02
C ALA A 105 -3.88 -6.42 -9.79
N SER A 106 -2.77 -6.03 -9.13
CA SER A 106 -1.68 -6.95 -8.78
C SER A 106 -2.14 -8.02 -7.78
N LEU A 107 -2.98 -7.67 -6.82
CA LEU A 107 -3.56 -8.62 -5.85
C LEU A 107 -4.46 -9.64 -6.56
N LEU A 108 -5.28 -9.20 -7.52
CA LEU A 108 -6.14 -10.10 -8.30
C LEU A 108 -5.33 -11.10 -9.13
N LEU A 109 -4.17 -10.69 -9.66
CA LEU A 109 -3.25 -11.62 -10.33
C LEU A 109 -2.70 -12.69 -9.36
N VAL A 110 -2.31 -12.29 -8.16
CA VAL A 110 -1.85 -13.22 -7.12
C VAL A 110 -2.98 -14.16 -6.68
N TYR A 111 -4.18 -13.64 -6.52
CA TYR A 111 -5.34 -14.40 -6.06
C TYR A 111 -5.83 -15.41 -7.10
N GLU A 112 -5.70 -15.11 -8.40
CA GLU A 112 -6.03 -16.07 -9.44
C GLU A 112 -5.24 -17.38 -9.27
N GLY A 113 -3.91 -17.27 -9.06
CA GLY A 113 -3.08 -18.46 -8.82
C GLY A 113 -3.20 -19.07 -7.42
N ARG A 114 -3.68 -18.30 -6.42
CA ARG A 114 -3.80 -18.78 -5.02
C ARG A 114 -5.10 -19.53 -4.78
N PHE A 115 -6.21 -19.04 -5.32
CA PHE A 115 -7.56 -19.50 -4.99
C PHE A 115 -8.22 -20.31 -6.10
N ARG A 116 -7.61 -20.40 -7.29
CA ARG A 116 -8.12 -21.20 -8.40
C ARG A 116 -7.07 -22.19 -8.89
N PRO A 117 -7.45 -23.43 -9.15
CA PRO A 117 -6.58 -24.37 -9.85
C PRO A 117 -6.33 -23.89 -11.29
N ALA A 118 -5.20 -24.30 -11.89
CA ALA A 118 -4.73 -23.77 -13.16
C ALA A 118 -5.71 -23.98 -14.34
N ASP A 119 -6.46 -25.09 -14.33
CA ASP A 119 -7.51 -25.40 -15.31
C ASP A 119 -8.75 -24.49 -15.22
N LYS A 120 -8.86 -23.72 -14.15
CA LYS A 120 -9.95 -22.76 -13.89
C LYS A 120 -9.51 -21.29 -14.08
N HIS A 121 -8.28 -21.06 -14.49
CA HIS A 121 -7.82 -19.71 -14.76
C HIS A 121 -8.50 -19.13 -16.00
N VAL A 122 -8.91 -17.88 -15.93
CA VAL A 122 -9.52 -17.15 -17.05
C VAL A 122 -8.48 -16.19 -17.64
N GLN A 123 -7.82 -16.60 -18.73
CA GLN A 123 -6.70 -15.85 -19.31
C GLN A 123 -7.08 -14.40 -19.64
N GLY A 124 -8.24 -14.16 -20.27
CA GLY A 124 -8.67 -12.80 -20.59
C GLY A 124 -8.89 -11.89 -19.35
N TRP A 125 -9.22 -12.49 -18.19
CA TRP A 125 -9.26 -11.75 -16.94
C TRP A 125 -7.87 -11.41 -16.41
N ILE A 126 -6.95 -12.38 -16.47
CA ILE A 126 -5.54 -12.20 -16.08
C ILE A 126 -4.92 -11.08 -16.93
N ASP A 127 -5.08 -11.16 -18.26
CA ASP A 127 -4.54 -10.18 -19.22
C ASP A 127 -5.09 -8.77 -18.92
N ARG A 128 -6.39 -8.67 -18.60
CA ARG A 128 -7.02 -7.39 -18.23
C ARG A 128 -6.41 -6.78 -16.96
N GLN A 129 -6.08 -7.58 -15.95
CA GLN A 129 -5.43 -7.06 -14.75
C GLN A 129 -3.96 -6.69 -15.03
N ALA A 130 -3.24 -7.52 -15.78
CA ALA A 130 -1.85 -7.26 -16.18
C ALA A 130 -1.73 -5.96 -16.99
N ASP A 131 -2.65 -5.73 -17.92
CA ASP A 131 -2.71 -4.50 -18.73
C ASP A 131 -2.96 -3.24 -17.89
N LYS A 132 -3.82 -3.30 -16.85
CA LYS A 132 -3.98 -2.18 -15.91
C LYS A 132 -2.67 -1.84 -15.20
N VAL A 133 -1.95 -2.87 -14.75
CA VAL A 133 -0.65 -2.69 -14.09
C VAL A 133 0.35 -2.07 -15.05
N ALA A 134 0.46 -2.60 -16.27
CA ALA A 134 1.39 -2.11 -17.28
C ALA A 134 1.14 -0.62 -17.61
N ARG A 135 -0.11 -0.25 -17.90
CA ARG A 135 -0.48 1.14 -18.17
C ARG A 135 -0.24 2.05 -16.97
N GLY A 136 -0.53 1.57 -15.76
CA GLY A 136 -0.30 2.34 -14.54
C GLY A 136 1.19 2.61 -14.31
N LEU A 137 2.05 1.61 -14.48
CA LEU A 137 3.51 1.76 -14.37
C LEU A 137 4.06 2.69 -15.47
N ALA A 138 3.60 2.55 -16.72
CA ALA A 138 3.99 3.43 -17.81
C ALA A 138 3.60 4.91 -17.56
N ALA A 139 2.41 5.13 -17.02
CA ALA A 139 1.97 6.48 -16.64
C ALA A 139 2.82 7.08 -15.52
N LEU A 140 3.20 6.28 -14.52
CA LEU A 140 4.08 6.69 -13.43
C LEU A 140 5.50 6.97 -13.92
N GLU A 141 6.05 6.14 -14.82
CA GLU A 141 7.35 6.36 -15.45
C GLU A 141 7.37 7.68 -16.25
N ALA A 142 6.31 7.97 -16.99
CA ALA A 142 6.18 9.20 -17.76
C ALA A 142 6.04 10.44 -16.87
N ALA A 143 5.25 10.34 -15.78
CA ALA A 143 4.95 11.46 -14.89
C ALA A 143 6.11 11.85 -13.97
N GLN A 144 7.03 10.93 -13.68
CA GLN A 144 8.17 11.12 -12.77
C GLN A 144 7.76 11.81 -11.45
N PRO A 145 7.00 11.16 -10.57
CA PRO A 145 6.56 11.79 -9.33
C PRO A 145 7.74 12.33 -8.54
N ALA A 146 7.69 13.61 -8.16
CA ALA A 146 8.72 14.19 -7.32
C ALA A 146 8.73 13.49 -5.94
N LEU A 147 9.91 13.38 -5.32
CA LEU A 147 10.00 12.90 -3.95
C LEU A 147 10.27 14.09 -3.02
N THR A 148 9.36 14.30 -2.09
CA THR A 148 9.44 15.36 -1.08
C THR A 148 10.24 14.89 0.15
N PRO A 149 10.82 15.81 0.96
CA PRO A 149 11.56 15.44 2.18
C PRO A 149 10.73 14.62 3.17
N VAL A 150 9.43 14.95 3.31
CA VAL A 150 8.44 14.12 4.00
C VAL A 150 7.52 13.58 2.91
N PRO A 151 7.51 12.26 2.64
CA PRO A 151 6.72 11.70 1.56
C PRO A 151 5.23 11.84 1.86
N ASP A 152 4.46 12.23 0.84
CA ASP A 152 3.00 12.26 0.91
C ASP A 152 2.39 10.84 0.72
N VAL A 153 1.08 10.73 0.89
CA VAL A 153 0.34 9.46 0.79
C VAL A 153 0.47 8.81 -0.59
N GLY A 154 0.59 9.59 -1.65
CA GLY A 154 0.79 9.09 -3.02
C GLY A 154 2.18 8.49 -3.19
N GLN A 155 3.21 9.14 -2.67
CA GLN A 155 4.59 8.69 -2.70
C GLN A 155 4.79 7.41 -1.86
N ILE A 156 4.17 7.34 -0.68
CA ILE A 156 4.16 6.14 0.16
C ILE A 156 3.46 4.98 -0.59
N ALA A 157 2.33 5.25 -1.23
CA ALA A 157 1.61 4.23 -2.01
C ALA A 157 2.44 3.74 -3.20
N LEU A 158 3.14 4.64 -3.92
CA LEU A 158 4.04 4.28 -5.02
C LEU A 158 5.16 3.34 -4.54
N ALA A 159 5.81 3.66 -3.43
CA ALA A 159 6.84 2.79 -2.87
C ALA A 159 6.29 1.38 -2.54
N CYS A 160 5.05 1.31 -2.04
CA CYS A 160 4.39 0.03 -1.78
C CYS A 160 4.05 -0.74 -3.06
N VAL A 161 3.66 -0.06 -4.15
CA VAL A 161 3.48 -0.70 -5.48
C VAL A 161 4.77 -1.37 -5.91
N LEU A 162 5.86 -0.60 -5.98
CA LEU A 162 7.15 -1.09 -6.49
C LEU A 162 7.69 -2.24 -5.63
N GLY A 163 7.62 -2.10 -4.30
CA GLY A 163 8.02 -3.16 -3.37
C GLY A 163 7.13 -4.41 -3.43
N TYR A 164 5.84 -4.28 -3.71
CA TYR A 164 4.95 -5.43 -3.89
C TYR A 164 5.20 -6.15 -5.21
N ARG A 165 5.52 -5.39 -6.27
CA ARG A 165 5.95 -5.96 -7.55
C ARG A 165 7.29 -6.69 -7.43
N ASP A 166 8.19 -6.23 -6.58
CA ASP A 166 9.42 -6.97 -6.23
C ASP A 166 9.07 -8.29 -5.54
N LEU A 167 8.25 -8.22 -4.49
CA LEU A 167 7.90 -9.38 -3.65
C LEU A 167 7.17 -10.49 -4.41
N ARG A 168 6.23 -10.15 -5.29
CA ARG A 168 5.29 -11.10 -5.91
C ARG A 168 5.55 -11.40 -7.38
N PHE A 169 6.33 -10.55 -8.05
CA PHE A 169 6.52 -10.64 -9.50
C PHE A 169 8.00 -10.54 -9.91
N GLY A 170 8.90 -10.84 -8.96
CA GLY A 170 10.34 -10.92 -9.24
C GLY A 170 10.99 -9.60 -9.68
N GLY A 171 10.32 -8.45 -9.46
CA GLY A 171 10.88 -7.15 -9.80
C GLY A 171 10.96 -6.85 -11.30
N THR A 172 10.25 -7.57 -12.15
CA THR A 172 10.25 -7.38 -13.62
C THR A 172 9.86 -5.98 -14.07
N TRP A 173 9.18 -5.21 -13.21
CA TRP A 173 8.86 -3.80 -13.48
C TRP A 173 10.11 -2.92 -13.67
N ARG A 174 11.27 -3.33 -13.16
CA ARG A 174 12.54 -2.57 -13.24
C ARG A 174 13.03 -2.44 -14.67
N GLU A 175 12.72 -3.44 -15.50
CA GLU A 175 12.97 -3.40 -16.93
C GLU A 175 12.00 -2.42 -17.60
N GLY A 176 12.54 -1.46 -18.36
CA GLY A 176 11.73 -0.47 -19.07
C GLY A 176 11.24 0.73 -18.23
N HIS A 177 11.53 0.77 -16.91
CA HIS A 177 11.11 1.87 -16.03
C HIS A 177 12.30 2.48 -15.25
N PRO A 178 13.33 3.04 -15.92
CA PRO A 178 14.56 3.51 -15.27
C PRO A 178 14.33 4.69 -14.32
N ARG A 179 13.33 5.55 -14.59
CA ARG A 179 13.02 6.70 -13.73
C ARG A 179 12.33 6.25 -12.44
N LEU A 180 11.43 5.29 -12.51
CA LEU A 180 10.83 4.66 -11.34
C LEU A 180 11.88 3.90 -10.52
N LEU A 181 12.85 3.26 -11.16
CA LEU A 181 13.95 2.60 -10.46
C LEU A 181 14.77 3.62 -9.67
N ALA A 182 15.21 4.71 -10.29
CA ALA A 182 15.93 5.77 -9.62
C ALA A 182 15.12 6.41 -8.48
N TRP A 183 13.81 6.61 -8.70
CA TRP A 183 12.90 7.11 -7.68
C TRP A 183 12.78 6.15 -6.50
N HIS A 184 12.63 4.85 -6.77
CA HIS A 184 12.54 3.80 -5.74
C HIS A 184 13.80 3.76 -4.87
N ASP A 185 14.98 3.81 -5.48
CA ASP A 185 16.25 3.76 -4.75
C ASP A 185 16.42 5.02 -3.89
N LYS A 186 16.03 6.19 -4.40
CA LYS A 186 16.00 7.42 -3.63
C LYS A 186 15.02 7.34 -2.45
N PHE A 187 13.80 6.83 -2.66
CA PHE A 187 12.82 6.64 -1.59
C PHE A 187 13.36 5.69 -0.52
N ALA A 188 13.94 4.57 -0.93
CA ALA A 188 14.51 3.58 -0.01
C ALA A 188 15.65 4.16 0.86
N SER A 189 16.46 5.07 0.30
CA SER A 189 17.53 5.73 1.04
C SER A 189 17.03 6.81 2.01
N GLN A 190 15.93 7.51 1.67
CA GLN A 190 15.39 8.63 2.46
C GLN A 190 14.39 8.20 3.53
N VAL A 191 13.76 7.02 3.38
CA VAL A 191 12.67 6.55 4.25
C VAL A 191 13.06 5.21 4.89
N PRO A 192 13.73 5.21 6.05
CA PRO A 192 14.20 3.98 6.72
C PRO A 192 13.08 2.97 6.98
N ALA A 193 11.85 3.44 7.20
CA ALA A 193 10.67 2.60 7.35
C ALA A 193 10.40 1.70 6.15
N PHE A 194 10.86 2.07 4.95
CA PHE A 194 10.68 1.23 3.76
C PHE A 194 11.49 -0.06 3.86
N ALA A 195 12.71 0.01 4.35
CA ALA A 195 13.54 -1.18 4.63
C ALA A 195 13.00 -1.96 5.84
N ALA A 196 12.67 -1.27 6.94
CA ALA A 196 12.18 -1.88 8.18
C ALA A 196 10.83 -2.62 8.03
N THR A 197 10.06 -2.30 7.00
CA THR A 197 8.76 -2.96 6.71
C THR A 197 8.85 -3.96 5.56
N LYS A 198 10.05 -4.22 5.04
CA LYS A 198 10.25 -5.20 3.96
C LYS A 198 10.02 -6.62 4.49
N VAL A 199 9.27 -7.41 3.75
CA VAL A 199 9.11 -8.85 4.01
C VAL A 199 10.20 -9.60 3.26
N ALA A 200 10.81 -10.58 3.91
CA ALA A 200 11.68 -11.52 3.24
C ALA A 200 10.89 -12.28 2.16
N ALA A 201 11.51 -12.45 1.00
CA ALA A 201 10.93 -13.22 -0.11
C ALA A 201 10.91 -14.72 0.23
#